data_d7c129566c0b6e8f41252b6465dd300c
#
_entry.id   d7c129566c0b6e8f41252b6465dd300c
#
_cell.length_a   1.000
_cell.length_b   1.000
_cell.length_c   1.000
_cell.angle_alpha   90.00
_cell.angle_beta   90.00
_cell.angle_gamma   90.00
#
_symmetry.space_group_name_H-M   'P 1'
#
loop_
_entity.id
_entity.type
_entity.pdbx_description
1 polymer ?
#
loop_
_entity_poly.entity_id
_entity_poly.type
_entity_poly.pdbx_seq_one_letter_code
_entity_poly.pdbx_strand_id
1 'polypeptide(L)'
;MRKGDIRRLVFCALFTALIAVFSQMQLPIGPVPVSLATLGVMLCGLLLGWRHGALAVGAYILLGAAGVPVFAGFQGGVARLAGPTGGYIAGYLFYALLSGLNIPRLQERFFGRCVLLLLGTAACYLLGTAWFVHFSGRSIGESLALCVLPFLPGDAAKILLASFLVPRLRRALKM
;
A
#
# COMPACT_ATOMS: atom_id res chain seq x y z
N MET A 1 -18.34 -20.95 -9.89
CA MET A 1 -17.50 -20.34 -8.84
C MET A 1 -17.97 -20.86 -7.48
N ARG A 2 -17.05 -21.30 -6.61
CA ARG A 2 -17.39 -21.74 -5.25
C ARG A 2 -17.75 -20.51 -4.40
N LYS A 3 -18.67 -20.65 -3.42
CA LYS A 3 -19.06 -19.53 -2.52
C LYS A 3 -17.85 -18.82 -1.86
N GLY A 4 -16.76 -19.56 -1.60
CA GLY A 4 -15.53 -19.01 -1.06
C GLY A 4 -14.78 -18.08 -2.02
N ASP A 5 -14.83 -18.34 -3.33
CA ASP A 5 -14.14 -17.52 -4.33
C ASP A 5 -14.86 -16.18 -4.53
N ILE A 6 -16.21 -16.22 -4.54
CA ILE A 6 -17.03 -15.01 -4.65
C ILE A 6 -16.74 -14.08 -3.45
N ARG A 7 -16.72 -14.65 -2.24
CA ARG A 7 -16.43 -13.86 -1.04
C ARG A 7 -15.06 -13.19 -1.09
N ARG A 8 -14.03 -13.89 -1.57
CA ARG A 8 -12.68 -13.33 -1.72
C ARG A 8 -12.65 -12.19 -2.75
N LEU A 9 -13.36 -12.33 -3.87
CA LEU A 9 -13.47 -11.28 -4.87
C LEU A 9 -14.20 -10.04 -4.33
N VAL A 10 -15.26 -10.22 -3.55
CA VAL A 10 -15.95 -9.12 -2.87
C VAL A 10 -15.01 -8.38 -1.93
N PHE A 11 -14.20 -9.09 -1.16
CA PHE A 11 -13.19 -8.45 -0.31
C PHE A 11 -12.11 -7.73 -1.13
N CYS A 12 -11.65 -8.27 -2.25
CA CYS A 12 -10.73 -7.56 -3.14
C CYS A 12 -11.33 -6.23 -3.59
N ALA A 13 -12.57 -6.22 -4.08
CA ALA A 13 -13.25 -5.00 -4.50
C ALA A 13 -13.42 -3.99 -3.36
N LEU A 14 -13.78 -4.47 -2.16
CA LEU A 14 -13.92 -3.63 -0.97
C LEU A 14 -12.58 -3.00 -0.56
N PHE A 15 -11.49 -3.76 -0.57
CA PHE A 15 -10.17 -3.22 -0.26
C PHE A 15 -9.64 -2.30 -1.35
N THR A 16 -9.94 -2.55 -2.63
CA THR A 16 -9.66 -1.61 -3.72
C THR A 16 -10.32 -0.25 -3.46
N ALA A 17 -11.61 -0.25 -3.11
CA ALA A 17 -12.35 0.97 -2.76
C ALA A 17 -11.80 1.63 -1.49
N LEU A 18 -11.45 0.84 -0.47
CA LEU A 18 -10.86 1.35 0.77
C LEU A 18 -9.52 2.06 0.52
N ILE A 19 -8.65 1.47 -0.32
CA ILE A 19 -7.37 2.09 -0.70
C ILE A 19 -7.63 3.40 -1.44
N ALA A 20 -8.61 3.43 -2.37
CA ALA A 20 -8.99 4.65 -3.09
C ALA A 20 -9.46 5.77 -2.14
N VAL A 21 -10.30 5.45 -1.17
CA VAL A 21 -10.76 6.43 -0.16
C VAL A 21 -9.59 6.90 0.71
N PHE A 22 -8.76 5.98 1.20
CA PHE A 22 -7.59 6.30 2.03
C PHE A 22 -6.54 7.12 1.27
N SER A 23 -6.48 6.98 -0.05
CA SER A 23 -5.61 7.82 -0.89
C SER A 23 -6.01 9.30 -0.86
N GLN A 24 -7.30 9.61 -0.66
CA GLN A 24 -7.76 10.99 -0.57
C GLN A 24 -7.43 11.63 0.79
N MET A 25 -7.22 10.80 1.82
CA MET A 25 -6.80 11.27 3.15
C MET A 25 -5.29 11.48 3.15
N GLN A 26 -4.87 12.63 2.68
CA GLN A 26 -3.45 12.95 2.48
C GLN A 26 -3.04 14.29 3.10
N LEU A 27 -1.77 14.38 3.47
CA LEU A 27 -1.08 15.62 3.79
C LEU A 27 -0.10 15.92 2.66
N PRO A 28 -0.25 17.06 1.96
CA PRO A 28 0.63 17.44 0.85
C PRO A 28 1.97 17.95 1.38
N ILE A 29 2.83 17.04 1.82
CA ILE A 29 4.17 17.36 2.32
C ILE A 29 5.18 16.97 1.23
N GLY A 30 5.73 17.99 0.53
CA GLY A 30 6.73 17.77 -0.52
C GLY A 30 6.17 17.19 -1.84
N PRO A 31 7.06 16.63 -2.68
CA PRO A 31 6.72 16.16 -4.03
C PRO A 31 5.87 14.87 -4.03
N VAL A 32 5.91 14.11 -2.95
CA VAL A 32 5.13 12.90 -2.74
C VAL A 32 4.23 13.12 -1.52
N PRO A 33 2.89 13.04 -1.64
CA PRO A 33 1.99 13.27 -0.51
C PRO A 33 2.02 12.11 0.48
N VAL A 34 1.97 12.42 1.77
CA VAL A 34 1.77 11.43 2.84
C VAL A 34 0.29 11.08 2.90
N SER A 35 -0.10 9.87 2.56
CA SER A 35 -1.51 9.45 2.57
C SER A 35 -1.75 8.22 3.45
N LEU A 36 -3.02 7.95 3.74
CA LEU A 36 -3.43 6.71 4.40
C LEU A 36 -3.53 5.52 3.42
N ALA A 37 -3.25 5.72 2.13
CA ALA A 37 -3.28 4.62 1.14
C ALA A 37 -2.41 3.44 1.57
N THR A 38 -1.20 3.71 2.10
CA THR A 38 -0.29 2.66 2.61
C THR A 38 -0.92 1.84 3.73
N LEU A 39 -1.72 2.44 4.62
CA LEU A 39 -2.47 1.70 5.64
C LEU A 39 -3.49 0.75 5.01
N GLY A 40 -4.20 1.20 3.99
CA GLY A 40 -5.11 0.34 3.21
C GLY A 40 -4.38 -0.85 2.58
N VAL A 41 -3.20 -0.62 2.00
CA VAL A 41 -2.36 -1.67 1.40
C VAL A 41 -1.84 -2.64 2.48
N MET A 42 -1.41 -2.14 3.64
CA MET A 42 -0.98 -2.95 4.80
C MET A 42 -2.08 -3.92 5.24
N LEU A 43 -3.28 -3.39 5.47
CA LEU A 43 -4.45 -4.18 5.88
C LEU A 43 -4.85 -5.18 4.79
N CYS A 44 -4.83 -4.76 3.53
CA CYS A 44 -5.13 -5.59 2.37
C CYS A 44 -4.19 -6.80 2.30
N GLY A 45 -2.88 -6.60 2.35
CA GLY A 45 -1.90 -7.68 2.30
C GLY A 45 -2.06 -8.66 3.47
N LEU A 46 -2.09 -8.15 4.72
CA LEU A 46 -2.21 -8.99 5.91
C LEU A 46 -3.53 -9.77 6.01
N LEU A 47 -4.64 -9.22 5.52
CA LEU A 47 -5.97 -9.84 5.62
C LEU A 47 -6.27 -10.78 4.46
N LEU A 48 -5.99 -10.37 3.23
CA LEU A 48 -6.31 -11.13 2.02
C LEU A 48 -5.20 -12.09 1.60
N GLY A 49 -3.99 -11.91 2.13
CA GLY A 49 -2.80 -12.63 1.70
C GLY A 49 -2.25 -12.12 0.37
N TRP A 50 -1.08 -12.63 -0.02
CA TRP A 50 -0.31 -12.11 -1.14
C TRP A 50 -1.04 -12.11 -2.49
N ARG A 51 -1.81 -13.17 -2.82
CA ARG A 51 -2.54 -13.28 -4.11
C ARG A 51 -3.67 -12.26 -4.22
N HIS A 52 -4.60 -12.29 -3.25
CA HIS A 52 -5.78 -11.44 -3.28
C HIS A 52 -5.44 -9.99 -2.90
N GLY A 53 -4.43 -9.78 -2.04
CA GLY A 53 -3.88 -8.46 -1.76
C GLY A 53 -3.29 -7.81 -3.01
N ALA A 54 -2.47 -8.55 -3.76
CA ALA A 54 -1.92 -8.08 -5.03
C ALA A 54 -3.02 -7.82 -6.08
N LEU A 55 -4.06 -8.66 -6.13
CA LEU A 55 -5.22 -8.44 -7.02
C LEU A 55 -5.96 -7.14 -6.67
N ALA A 56 -6.23 -6.88 -5.39
CA ALA A 56 -6.93 -5.67 -4.96
C ALA A 56 -6.12 -4.40 -5.25
N VAL A 57 -4.82 -4.42 -4.94
CA VAL A 57 -3.91 -3.31 -5.24
C VAL A 57 -3.72 -3.14 -6.74
N GLY A 58 -3.59 -4.23 -7.49
CA GLY A 58 -3.52 -4.21 -8.95
C GLY A 58 -4.77 -3.59 -9.57
N ALA A 59 -5.96 -3.95 -9.07
CA ALA A 59 -7.23 -3.35 -9.50
C ALA A 59 -7.27 -1.84 -9.20
N TYR A 60 -6.80 -1.40 -8.01
CA TYR A 60 -6.67 0.02 -7.68
C TYR A 60 -5.77 0.76 -8.67
N ILE A 61 -4.60 0.19 -9.00
CA ILE A 61 -3.66 0.79 -9.95
C ILE A 61 -4.27 0.85 -11.36
N LEU A 62 -4.93 -0.21 -11.80
CA LEU A 62 -5.56 -0.28 -13.13
C LEU A 62 -6.72 0.72 -13.26
N LEU A 63 -7.57 0.85 -12.24
CA LEU A 63 -8.63 1.86 -12.22
C LEU A 63 -8.05 3.26 -12.31
N GLY A 64 -7.00 3.56 -11.53
CA GLY A 64 -6.30 4.83 -11.61
C GLY A 64 -5.66 5.06 -12.97
N ALA A 65 -5.01 4.07 -13.56
CA ALA A 65 -4.43 4.15 -14.90
C ALA A 65 -5.48 4.43 -15.98
N ALA A 66 -6.67 3.84 -15.84
CA ALA A 66 -7.81 4.06 -16.74
C ALA A 66 -8.44 5.47 -16.62
N GLY A 67 -7.93 6.32 -15.69
CA GLY A 67 -8.39 7.69 -15.52
C GLY A 67 -9.39 7.89 -14.37
N VAL A 68 -9.76 6.82 -13.64
CA VAL A 68 -10.62 6.98 -12.45
C VAL A 68 -9.83 7.74 -11.39
N PRO A 69 -10.42 8.78 -10.72
CA PRO A 69 -9.73 9.66 -9.79
C PRO A 69 -9.51 9.00 -8.41
N VAL A 70 -8.81 7.87 -8.39
CA VAL A 70 -8.56 7.07 -7.18
C VAL A 70 -7.20 7.37 -6.52
N PHE A 71 -6.27 7.99 -7.25
CA PHE A 71 -4.98 8.38 -6.68
C PHE A 71 -5.10 9.62 -5.80
N ALA A 72 -4.09 9.85 -4.96
CA ALA A 72 -4.05 10.96 -4.03
C ALA A 72 -4.36 12.31 -4.70
N GLY A 73 -5.25 13.11 -4.10
CA GLY A 73 -5.73 14.39 -4.64
C GLY A 73 -6.73 14.24 -5.79
N PHE A 74 -7.54 13.18 -5.78
CA PHE A 74 -8.55 12.89 -6.80
C PHE A 74 -7.95 12.81 -8.21
N GLN A 75 -6.73 12.31 -8.33
CA GLN A 75 -6.04 12.19 -9.60
C GLN A 75 -6.18 10.78 -10.18
N GLY A 76 -6.04 10.71 -11.50
CA GLY A 76 -6.03 9.47 -12.28
C GLY A 76 -5.27 9.67 -13.58
N GLY A 77 -5.21 8.60 -14.38
CA GLY A 77 -4.54 8.56 -15.66
C GLY A 77 -3.11 8.06 -15.60
N VAL A 78 -2.62 7.57 -16.75
CA VAL A 78 -1.25 7.03 -16.90
C VAL A 78 -0.20 8.12 -16.61
N ALA A 79 -0.49 9.37 -16.88
CA ALA A 79 0.41 10.49 -16.58
C ALA A 79 0.82 10.55 -15.09
N ARG A 80 -0.09 10.16 -14.18
CA ARG A 80 0.21 10.11 -12.75
C ARG A 80 1.19 8.96 -12.41
N LEU A 81 1.07 7.84 -13.09
CA LEU A 81 2.01 6.72 -12.95
C LEU A 81 3.38 7.03 -13.56
N ALA A 82 3.40 7.82 -14.63
CA ALA A 82 4.64 8.30 -15.22
C ALA A 82 5.27 9.47 -14.43
N GLY A 83 4.56 10.07 -13.48
CA GLY A 83 5.02 11.18 -12.66
C GLY A 83 5.89 10.76 -11.46
N PRO A 84 6.26 11.72 -10.59
CA PRO A 84 7.20 11.49 -9.47
C PRO A 84 6.72 10.45 -8.45
N THR A 85 5.42 10.22 -8.35
CA THR A 85 4.80 9.25 -7.42
C THR A 85 4.61 7.86 -7.99
N GLY A 86 4.86 7.67 -9.30
CA GLY A 86 4.58 6.42 -10.00
C GLY A 86 5.27 5.20 -9.41
N GLY A 87 6.54 5.34 -9.05
CA GLY A 87 7.30 4.27 -8.41
C GLY A 87 6.73 3.83 -7.05
N TYR A 88 6.19 4.78 -6.27
CA TYR A 88 5.52 4.47 -4.99
C TYR A 88 4.19 3.74 -5.21
N ILE A 89 3.42 4.16 -6.22
CA ILE A 89 2.16 3.50 -6.59
C ILE A 89 2.44 2.06 -7.06
N ALA A 90 3.46 1.86 -7.91
CA ALA A 90 3.91 0.53 -8.30
C ALA A 90 4.45 -0.27 -7.09
N GLY A 91 5.13 0.40 -6.18
CA GLY A 91 5.63 -0.15 -4.91
C GLY A 91 4.53 -0.73 -4.01
N TYR A 92 3.30 -0.21 -4.08
CA TYR A 92 2.15 -0.76 -3.33
C TYR A 92 1.86 -2.22 -3.69
N LEU A 93 2.12 -2.62 -4.94
CA LEU A 93 1.95 -4.02 -5.35
C LEU A 93 2.94 -4.93 -4.62
N PHE A 94 4.22 -4.54 -4.60
CA PHE A 94 5.26 -5.28 -3.86
C PHE A 94 5.01 -5.26 -2.36
N TYR A 95 4.49 -4.13 -1.84
CA TYR A 95 4.08 -4.04 -0.46
C TYR A 95 3.01 -5.10 -0.12
N ALA A 96 1.93 -5.17 -0.91
CA ALA A 96 0.87 -6.15 -0.70
C ALA A 96 1.37 -7.59 -0.82
N LEU A 97 2.28 -7.87 -1.76
CA LEU A 97 2.91 -9.18 -1.92
C LEU A 97 3.69 -9.58 -0.66
N LEU A 98 4.59 -8.72 -0.18
CA LEU A 98 5.47 -9.02 0.96
C LEU A 98 4.69 -9.07 2.29
N SER A 99 3.80 -8.10 2.54
CA SER A 99 2.97 -8.09 3.76
C SER A 99 1.97 -9.25 3.79
N GLY A 100 1.56 -9.72 2.61
CA GLY A 100 0.64 -10.83 2.45
C GLY A 100 1.29 -12.22 2.42
N LEU A 101 2.61 -12.33 2.58
CA LEU A 101 3.32 -13.63 2.61
C LEU A 101 2.68 -14.55 3.66
N ASN A 102 2.33 -15.75 3.22
CA ASN A 102 1.65 -16.72 4.07
C ASN A 102 2.66 -17.47 4.97
N ILE A 103 3.20 -16.75 5.95
CA ILE A 103 4.10 -17.29 6.97
C ILE A 103 3.34 -17.28 8.30
N PRO A 104 2.71 -18.40 8.70
CA PRO A 104 1.81 -18.44 9.86
C PRO A 104 2.46 -17.89 11.13
N ARG A 105 3.71 -18.30 11.41
CA ARG A 105 4.48 -17.87 12.59
C ARG A 105 4.63 -16.35 12.68
N LEU A 106 4.77 -15.64 11.55
CA LEU A 106 4.90 -14.19 11.52
C LEU A 106 3.52 -13.51 11.56
N GLN A 107 2.54 -14.04 10.84
CA GLN A 107 1.21 -13.44 10.79
C GLN A 107 0.42 -13.52 12.10
N GLU A 108 0.67 -14.57 12.92
CA GLU A 108 -0.01 -14.74 14.20
C GLU A 108 0.55 -13.84 15.30
N ARG A 109 1.86 -13.55 15.26
CA ARG A 109 2.53 -12.73 16.27
C ARG A 109 2.52 -11.26 15.91
N PHE A 110 2.34 -10.39 16.89
CA PHE A 110 2.38 -8.94 16.68
C PHE A 110 3.69 -8.48 16.01
N PHE A 111 4.83 -8.86 16.58
CA PHE A 111 6.15 -8.52 16.02
C PHE A 111 6.37 -9.10 14.61
N GLY A 112 5.86 -10.30 14.36
CA GLY A 112 5.96 -10.90 13.02
C GLY A 112 5.21 -10.09 11.96
N ARG A 113 4.02 -9.58 12.29
CA ARG A 113 3.29 -8.66 11.40
C ARG A 113 4.06 -7.37 11.17
N CYS A 114 4.64 -6.79 12.22
CA CYS A 114 5.48 -5.61 12.08
C CYS A 114 6.66 -5.87 11.12
N VAL A 115 7.32 -7.01 11.21
CA VAL A 115 8.42 -7.37 10.31
C VAL A 115 7.94 -7.47 8.86
N LEU A 116 6.82 -8.15 8.59
CA LEU A 116 6.26 -8.24 7.24
C LEU A 116 5.91 -6.86 6.67
N LEU A 117 5.33 -5.98 7.50
CA LEU A 117 4.99 -4.62 7.09
C LEU A 117 6.24 -3.77 6.86
N LEU A 118 7.27 -3.90 7.69
CA LEU A 118 8.55 -3.22 7.49
C LEU A 118 9.22 -3.64 6.18
N LEU A 119 9.22 -4.93 5.85
CA LEU A 119 9.74 -5.42 4.56
C LEU A 119 8.96 -4.84 3.39
N GLY A 120 7.63 -4.77 3.49
CA GLY A 120 6.78 -4.13 2.49
C GLY A 120 7.08 -2.63 2.34
N THR A 121 7.26 -1.92 3.46
CA THR A 121 7.63 -0.49 3.48
C THR A 121 8.99 -0.28 2.82
N ALA A 122 9.99 -1.09 3.17
CA ALA A 122 11.32 -0.99 2.59
C ALA A 122 11.30 -1.20 1.08
N ALA A 123 10.58 -2.23 0.59
CA ALA A 123 10.43 -2.47 -0.84
C ALA A 123 9.73 -1.30 -1.56
N CYS A 124 8.67 -0.74 -0.95
CA CYS A 124 7.96 0.41 -1.49
C CYS A 124 8.87 1.65 -1.56
N TYR A 125 9.65 1.91 -0.51
CA TYR A 125 10.60 3.02 -0.49
C TYR A 125 11.74 2.83 -1.50
N LEU A 126 12.30 1.63 -1.63
CA LEU A 126 13.34 1.36 -2.62
C LEU A 126 12.86 1.64 -4.03
N LEU A 127 11.71 1.08 -4.43
CA LEU A 127 11.15 1.28 -5.76
C LEU A 127 10.72 2.72 -5.99
N GLY A 128 10.04 3.33 -5.01
CA GLY A 128 9.54 4.68 -5.08
C GLY A 128 10.68 5.70 -5.17
N THR A 129 11.73 5.56 -4.34
CA THR A 129 12.87 6.47 -4.34
C THR A 129 13.73 6.29 -5.58
N ALA A 130 13.98 5.05 -6.03
CA ALA A 130 14.71 4.79 -7.28
C ALA A 130 14.01 5.45 -8.48
N TRP A 131 12.69 5.31 -8.56
CA TRP A 131 11.88 5.97 -9.57
C TRP A 131 11.96 7.51 -9.46
N PHE A 132 11.84 8.03 -8.23
CA PHE A 132 11.88 9.48 -8.01
C PHE A 132 13.25 10.08 -8.38
N VAL A 133 14.36 9.41 -8.07
CA VAL A 133 15.72 9.80 -8.48
C VAL A 133 15.81 9.86 -10.01
N HIS A 134 15.33 8.81 -10.70
CA HIS A 134 15.33 8.77 -12.16
C HIS A 134 14.46 9.88 -12.76
N PHE A 135 13.28 10.13 -12.19
CA PHE A 135 12.34 11.14 -12.69
C PHE A 135 12.82 12.57 -12.43
N SER A 136 13.39 12.86 -11.24
CA SER A 136 13.73 14.21 -10.82
C SER A 136 15.17 14.63 -11.14
N GLY A 137 16.05 13.67 -11.44
CA GLY A 137 17.50 13.91 -11.63
C GLY A 137 18.24 14.31 -10.34
N ARG A 138 17.59 14.22 -9.16
CA ARG A 138 18.17 14.56 -7.86
C ARG A 138 19.09 13.47 -7.34
N SER A 139 19.96 13.82 -6.41
CA SER A 139 20.79 12.85 -5.69
C SER A 139 19.94 11.91 -4.83
N ILE A 140 20.46 10.71 -4.53
CA ILE A 140 19.79 9.73 -3.67
C ILE A 140 19.55 10.33 -2.27
N GLY A 141 20.52 11.06 -1.71
CA GLY A 141 20.40 11.68 -0.39
C GLY A 141 19.27 12.70 -0.31
N GLU A 142 19.16 13.60 -1.29
CA GLU A 142 18.05 14.58 -1.37
C GLU A 142 16.70 13.87 -1.55
N SER A 143 16.65 12.84 -2.37
CA SER A 143 15.43 12.07 -2.62
C SER A 143 14.95 11.33 -1.37
N LEU A 144 15.86 10.76 -0.59
CA LEU A 144 15.54 10.14 0.71
C LEU A 144 15.04 11.17 1.71
N ALA A 145 15.67 12.34 1.78
CA ALA A 145 15.24 13.42 2.67
C ALA A 145 13.85 13.95 2.35
N LEU A 146 13.50 14.02 1.06
CA LEU A 146 12.21 14.54 0.61
C LEU A 146 11.08 13.49 0.62
N CYS A 147 11.41 12.24 0.30
CA CYS A 147 10.40 11.21 0.00
C CYS A 147 10.40 10.04 0.99
N VAL A 148 11.28 10.00 1.98
CA VAL A 148 11.33 8.93 2.99
C VAL A 148 11.27 9.49 4.41
N LEU A 149 12.16 10.42 4.77
CA LEU A 149 12.22 10.94 6.13
C LEU A 149 10.88 11.48 6.67
N PRO A 150 10.08 12.26 5.91
CA PRO A 150 8.80 12.77 6.40
C PRO A 150 7.75 11.66 6.62
N PHE A 151 7.90 10.51 5.94
CA PHE A 151 6.94 9.41 6.03
C PHE A 151 7.21 8.47 7.21
N LEU A 152 8.47 8.36 7.66
CA LEU A 152 8.87 7.40 8.69
C LEU A 152 7.99 7.42 9.95
N PRO A 153 7.72 8.57 10.60
CA PRO A 153 6.89 8.59 11.82
C PRO A 153 5.45 8.16 11.53
N GLY A 154 4.89 8.61 10.40
CA GLY A 154 3.54 8.23 9.99
C GLY A 154 3.42 6.75 9.66
N ASP A 155 4.40 6.19 8.95
CA ASP A 155 4.37 4.79 8.57
C ASP A 155 4.67 3.87 9.76
N ALA A 156 5.50 4.28 10.72
CA ALA A 156 5.67 3.57 11.99
C ALA A 156 4.33 3.46 12.75
N ALA A 157 3.58 4.56 12.85
CA ALA A 157 2.26 4.58 13.48
C ALA A 157 1.27 3.67 12.73
N LYS A 158 1.26 3.69 11.39
CA LYS A 158 0.40 2.82 10.57
C LYS A 158 0.75 1.35 10.72
N ILE A 159 2.04 0.99 10.79
CA ILE A 159 2.51 -0.38 11.02
C ILE A 159 1.99 -0.91 12.37
N LEU A 160 2.13 -0.12 13.43
CA LEU A 160 1.62 -0.48 14.75
C LEU A 160 0.10 -0.64 14.73
N LEU A 161 -0.60 0.33 14.15
CA LEU A 161 -2.05 0.32 14.03
C LEU A 161 -2.56 -0.90 13.23
N ALA A 162 -1.98 -1.15 12.06
CA ALA A 162 -2.35 -2.30 11.23
C ALA A 162 -2.08 -3.62 11.96
N SER A 163 -0.91 -3.75 12.60
CA SER A 163 -0.55 -4.95 13.36
C SER A 163 -1.49 -5.24 14.54
N PHE A 164 -2.06 -4.19 15.14
CA PHE A 164 -3.03 -4.29 16.23
C PHE A 164 -4.46 -4.57 15.73
N LEU A 165 -4.86 -3.98 14.60
CA LEU A 165 -6.21 -4.11 14.05
C LEU A 165 -6.44 -5.47 13.38
N VAL A 166 -5.44 -6.03 12.69
CA VAL A 166 -5.59 -7.25 11.88
C VAL A 166 -6.21 -8.42 12.63
N PRO A 167 -5.81 -8.78 13.88
CA PRO A 167 -6.46 -9.90 14.58
C PRO A 167 -7.94 -9.66 14.89
N ARG A 168 -8.32 -8.40 15.17
CA ARG A 168 -9.72 -8.02 15.42
C ARG A 168 -10.53 -8.09 14.15
N LEU A 169 -9.99 -7.56 13.05
CA LEU A 169 -10.64 -7.59 11.75
C LEU A 169 -10.80 -9.02 11.22
N ARG A 170 -9.80 -9.90 11.39
CA ARG A 170 -9.91 -11.32 11.01
C ARG A 170 -11.07 -12.01 11.74
N ARG A 171 -11.24 -11.74 13.04
CA ARG A 171 -12.35 -12.29 13.83
C ARG A 171 -13.71 -11.75 13.36
N ALA A 172 -13.80 -10.44 13.17
CA ALA A 172 -15.05 -9.78 12.73
C ALA A 172 -15.47 -10.22 11.32
N LEU A 173 -14.51 -10.35 10.42
CA LEU A 173 -14.75 -10.75 9.03
C LEU A 173 -14.80 -12.27 8.84
N LYS A 174 -14.62 -13.07 9.90
CA LYS A 174 -14.56 -14.54 9.87
C LYS A 174 -13.60 -15.06 8.77
N MET A 175 -12.41 -14.47 8.72
CA MET A 175 -11.34 -14.81 7.76
C MET A 175 -10.32 -15.76 8.40
#